data_5de6d91f306444418eee100985c2c9b2
#
_entry.id   5de6d91f306444418eee100985c2c9b2
#
_cell.length_a   1.000
_cell.length_b   1.000
_cell.length_c   1.000
_cell.angle_alpha   90.00
_cell.angle_beta   90.00
_cell.angle_gamma   90.00
#
_symmetry.space_group_name_H-M   'P 1'
#
loop_
_entity.id
_entity.type
_entity.pdbx_description
1 polymer ?
#
loop_
_entity_poly.entity_id
_entity_poly.type
_entity_poly.pdbx_seq_one_letter_code
_entity_poly.pdbx_strand_id
1 'polypeptide(L)'
;MNMLGALAKVGSLTMVSRVLGFVRDTVIARAFGAGMATDAFFVAFKLPNLLRRVFAEGAFAQAFVPILAEYKETRSKEATEAFIRHVAGMLSFVLVIVTALGILAAPWVIYVSAPGFAKDADKFQLSIDLLRITFPYILLISLSSFVGSVLNSYHKFSIPAFTPTFLNVSFIVFALFFVPYFDPPVTALAWAVFVGGILQLGFQLPWLAKLGFLKLPKLNFKDAAVNRVMKQMAPAILGVSVAQISLVINTIFASYLQSGSVSWMYYADRMMELPSGVLGAALGTILLPTLSKHSANQDTEQFSALLDWGLRLCMLLTLPAAVGLAVLSFPLVATLFMYREFTLFDAQMTQHALIAYSFGLIGLIMIKVLAPGFYARQNIKTPVKIAIFTLICTQLMNLAFIGPLKHVGLSLAIGLGACINAGLLFFLLRKHGIYRPGKGWATFLAKMLLSLAVMGGGLYAAQIWLPFDWVHAGGMQKAARLFILIVIGGCLYFASLAALGFRPRHFKRVES
;
A
#
# COMPACT_ATOMS: atom_id res chain seq x y z
N MET A 1 -4.92 13.36 28.11
CA MET A 1 -4.77 12.08 27.36
C MET A 1 -3.30 11.95 26.96
N ASN A 2 -2.65 10.83 27.26
CA ASN A 2 -1.25 10.61 26.88
C ASN A 2 -1.17 10.32 25.37
N MET A 3 -0.98 11.34 24.54
CA MET A 3 -0.93 11.22 23.08
C MET A 3 0.18 10.27 22.62
N LEU A 4 1.33 10.28 23.29
CA LEU A 4 2.44 9.37 22.98
C LEU A 4 2.05 7.91 23.22
N GLY A 5 1.35 7.62 24.31
CA GLY A 5 0.85 6.28 24.59
C GLY A 5 -0.20 5.83 23.58
N ALA A 6 -1.08 6.73 23.14
CA ALA A 6 -2.07 6.43 22.10
C ALA A 6 -1.40 6.17 20.74
N LEU A 7 -0.42 6.97 20.36
CA LEU A 7 0.36 6.79 19.13
C LEU A 7 1.15 5.48 19.13
N ALA A 8 1.80 5.14 20.24
CA ALA A 8 2.53 3.88 20.38
C ALA A 8 1.58 2.66 20.26
N LYS A 9 0.41 2.73 20.88
CA LYS A 9 -0.60 1.67 20.81
C LYS A 9 -1.16 1.50 19.39
N VAL A 10 -1.53 2.59 18.73
CA VAL A 10 -2.00 2.56 17.33
C VAL A 10 -0.92 2.05 16.40
N GLY A 11 0.31 2.51 16.56
CA GLY A 11 1.46 2.07 15.78
C GLY A 11 1.74 0.58 15.92
N SER A 12 1.70 0.04 17.14
CA SER A 12 1.91 -1.40 17.38
C SER A 12 0.78 -2.24 16.77
N LEU A 13 -0.48 -1.84 16.90
CA LEU A 13 -1.62 -2.54 16.29
C LEU A 13 -1.56 -2.52 14.77
N THR A 14 -1.16 -1.40 14.19
CA THR A 14 -0.95 -1.29 12.74
C THR A 14 0.19 -2.21 12.28
N MET A 15 1.27 -2.31 13.05
CA MET A 15 2.37 -3.21 12.74
C MET A 15 1.92 -4.68 12.78
N VAL A 16 1.15 -5.08 13.79
CA VAL A 16 0.56 -6.42 13.87
C VAL A 16 -0.27 -6.73 12.63
N SER A 17 -1.12 -5.80 12.22
CA SER A 17 -1.93 -5.96 11.02
C SER A 17 -1.08 -6.12 9.74
N ARG A 18 0.02 -5.36 9.61
CA ARG A 18 0.94 -5.47 8.46
C ARG A 18 1.67 -6.80 8.42
N VAL A 19 2.14 -7.29 9.57
CA VAL A 19 2.77 -8.61 9.68
C VAL A 19 1.78 -9.71 9.31
N LEU A 20 0.55 -9.64 9.81
CA LEU A 20 -0.50 -10.59 9.45
C LEU A 20 -0.88 -10.52 7.97
N GLY A 21 -0.87 -9.33 7.37
CA GLY A 21 -1.06 -9.17 5.92
C GLY A 21 0.01 -9.89 5.12
N PHE A 22 1.25 -9.83 5.56
CA PHE A 22 2.35 -10.55 4.95
C PHE A 22 2.23 -12.08 5.11
N VAL A 23 1.88 -12.53 6.31
CA VAL A 23 1.59 -13.96 6.59
C VAL A 23 0.45 -14.46 5.71
N ARG A 24 -0.62 -13.67 5.56
CA ARG A 24 -1.72 -13.97 4.64
C ARG A 24 -1.24 -14.22 3.22
N ASP A 25 -0.45 -13.31 2.66
CA ASP A 25 0.03 -13.40 1.28
C ASP A 25 0.95 -14.62 1.09
N THR A 26 1.77 -14.93 2.09
CA THR A 26 2.60 -16.14 2.13
C THR A 26 1.73 -17.41 2.11
N VAL A 27 0.69 -17.47 2.93
CA VAL A 27 -0.22 -18.61 2.99
C VAL A 27 -0.97 -18.79 1.67
N ILE A 28 -1.46 -17.71 1.07
CA ILE A 28 -2.14 -17.73 -0.23
C ILE A 28 -1.19 -18.26 -1.31
N ALA A 29 0.05 -17.76 -1.37
CA ALA A 29 1.03 -18.22 -2.34
C ALA A 29 1.32 -19.72 -2.22
N ARG A 30 1.49 -20.21 -1.00
CA ARG A 30 1.76 -21.63 -0.75
C ARG A 30 0.56 -22.53 -1.06
N ALA A 31 -0.65 -22.07 -0.77
CA ALA A 31 -1.86 -22.85 -0.96
C ALA A 31 -2.35 -22.89 -2.42
N PHE A 32 -2.18 -21.80 -3.16
CA PHE A 32 -2.76 -21.62 -4.49
C PHE A 32 -1.72 -21.42 -5.61
N GLY A 33 -0.50 -21.04 -5.26
CA GLY A 33 0.55 -20.76 -6.24
C GLY A 33 0.29 -19.46 -7.02
N ALA A 34 0.65 -19.50 -8.31
CA ALA A 34 0.41 -18.40 -9.25
C ALA A 34 -0.08 -18.98 -10.58
N GLY A 35 -1.23 -18.55 -11.04
CA GLY A 35 -1.84 -19.07 -12.27
C GLY A 35 -3.19 -18.43 -12.53
N MET A 36 -4.00 -19.11 -13.33
CA MET A 36 -5.33 -18.64 -13.74
C MET A 36 -6.22 -18.28 -12.53
N ALA A 37 -6.28 -19.15 -11.53
CA ALA A 37 -7.16 -19.00 -10.38
C ALA A 37 -6.77 -17.80 -9.51
N THR A 38 -5.50 -17.67 -9.19
CA THR A 38 -4.99 -16.54 -8.39
C THR A 38 -5.05 -15.22 -9.15
N ASP A 39 -4.77 -15.22 -10.45
CA ASP A 39 -4.95 -14.03 -11.30
C ASP A 39 -6.39 -13.54 -11.28
N ALA A 40 -7.34 -14.44 -11.46
CA ALA A 40 -8.78 -14.14 -11.41
C ALA A 40 -9.18 -13.57 -10.04
N PHE A 41 -8.69 -14.17 -8.96
CA PHE A 41 -8.98 -13.70 -7.61
C PHE A 41 -8.38 -12.32 -7.32
N PHE A 42 -7.12 -12.09 -7.67
CA PHE A 42 -6.47 -10.79 -7.42
C PHE A 42 -7.13 -9.66 -8.19
N VAL A 43 -7.58 -9.89 -9.41
CA VAL A 43 -8.37 -8.90 -10.15
C VAL A 43 -9.72 -8.67 -9.48
N ALA A 44 -10.44 -9.74 -9.13
CA ALA A 44 -11.74 -9.65 -8.48
C ALA A 44 -11.70 -8.96 -7.10
N PHE A 45 -10.64 -9.15 -6.33
CA PHE A 45 -10.45 -8.48 -5.04
C PHE A 45 -9.97 -7.04 -5.17
N LYS A 46 -9.14 -6.76 -6.17
CA LYS A 46 -8.56 -5.43 -6.41
C LYS A 46 -9.63 -4.37 -6.64
N LEU A 47 -10.69 -4.69 -7.36
CA LEU A 47 -11.75 -3.76 -7.72
C LEU A 47 -12.54 -3.25 -6.50
N PRO A 48 -13.10 -4.11 -5.62
CA PRO A 48 -13.73 -3.66 -4.39
C PRO A 48 -12.77 -2.88 -3.48
N ASN A 49 -11.53 -3.31 -3.40
CA ASN A 49 -10.51 -2.66 -2.59
C ASN A 49 -10.15 -1.25 -3.11
N LEU A 50 -10.12 -1.08 -4.42
CA LEU A 50 -9.91 0.22 -5.06
C LEU A 50 -11.09 1.17 -4.77
N LEU A 51 -12.32 0.70 -4.92
CA LEU A 51 -13.52 1.49 -4.60
C LEU A 51 -13.57 1.85 -3.11
N ARG A 52 -13.14 0.95 -2.23
CA ARG A 52 -12.97 1.26 -0.81
C ARG A 52 -12.02 2.43 -0.58
N ARG A 53 -10.88 2.45 -1.23
CA ARG A 53 -9.90 3.56 -1.12
C ARG A 53 -10.50 4.88 -1.59
N VAL A 54 -11.24 4.85 -2.67
CA VAL A 54 -11.89 6.05 -3.20
C VAL A 54 -12.99 6.57 -2.28
N PHE A 55 -13.92 5.71 -1.89
CA PHE A 55 -15.11 6.12 -1.13
C PHE A 55 -14.86 6.21 0.37
N ALA A 56 -14.37 5.15 0.99
CA ALA A 56 -14.35 5.03 2.43
C ALA A 56 -13.18 5.75 3.10
N GLU A 57 -11.97 5.56 2.60
CA GLU A 57 -10.76 6.13 3.22
C GLU A 57 -10.45 7.54 2.69
N GLY A 58 -10.80 7.81 1.45
CA GLY A 58 -10.50 9.09 0.82
C GLY A 58 -11.63 10.09 0.94
N ALA A 59 -12.54 10.05 -0.03
CA ALA A 59 -13.55 11.09 -0.22
C ALA A 59 -14.54 11.21 0.94
N PHE A 60 -15.01 10.07 1.46
CA PHE A 60 -15.99 10.07 2.54
C PHE A 60 -15.41 10.65 3.84
N ALA A 61 -14.25 10.17 4.26
CA ALA A 61 -13.64 10.65 5.50
C ALA A 61 -13.31 12.15 5.44
N GLN A 62 -12.82 12.63 4.29
CA GLN A 62 -12.53 14.05 4.09
C GLN A 62 -13.77 14.94 4.20
N ALA A 63 -14.93 14.44 3.78
CA ALA A 63 -16.19 15.17 3.86
C ALA A 63 -16.87 15.04 5.22
N PHE A 64 -16.87 13.84 5.78
CA PHE A 64 -17.66 13.50 6.98
C PHE A 64 -17.01 13.97 8.29
N VAL A 65 -15.70 13.73 8.46
CA VAL A 65 -15.03 13.98 9.76
C VAL A 65 -15.08 15.45 10.19
N PRO A 66 -14.85 16.45 9.32
CA PRO A 66 -14.97 17.85 9.73
C PRO A 66 -16.38 18.24 10.14
N ILE A 67 -17.40 17.72 9.46
CA ILE A 67 -18.80 18.02 9.78
C ILE A 67 -19.23 17.35 11.09
N LEU A 68 -18.75 16.12 11.33
CA LEU A 68 -18.96 15.46 12.62
C LEU A 68 -18.32 16.22 13.79
N ALA A 69 -17.12 16.72 13.58
CA ALA A 69 -16.43 17.55 14.58
C ALA A 69 -17.22 18.83 14.91
N GLU A 70 -17.76 19.50 13.88
CA GLU A 70 -18.63 20.66 14.06
C GLU A 70 -19.87 20.32 14.87
N TYR A 71 -20.57 19.22 14.55
CA TYR A 71 -21.73 18.76 15.30
C TYR A 71 -21.39 18.42 16.75
N LYS A 72 -20.29 17.74 16.97
CA LYS A 72 -19.84 17.33 18.31
C LYS A 72 -19.56 18.54 19.21
N GLU A 73 -18.95 19.60 18.66
CA GLU A 73 -18.54 20.79 19.44
C GLU A 73 -19.65 21.84 19.58
N THR A 74 -20.55 21.97 18.57
CA THR A 74 -21.50 23.08 18.49
C THR A 74 -22.98 22.66 18.66
N ARG A 75 -23.28 21.36 18.60
CA ARG A 75 -24.63 20.82 18.62
C ARG A 75 -24.85 19.88 19.80
N SER A 76 -26.14 19.59 20.09
CA SER A 76 -26.52 18.62 21.11
C SER A 76 -26.14 17.19 20.74
N LYS A 77 -26.07 16.32 21.73
CA LYS A 77 -25.83 14.89 21.50
C LYS A 77 -26.91 14.27 20.62
N GLU A 78 -28.14 14.67 20.79
CA GLU A 78 -29.30 14.20 19.99
C GLU A 78 -29.18 14.62 18.52
N ALA A 79 -28.74 15.85 18.25
CA ALA A 79 -28.50 16.35 16.91
C ALA A 79 -27.33 15.59 16.24
N THR A 80 -26.27 15.31 16.97
CA THR A 80 -25.12 14.52 16.52
C THR A 80 -25.55 13.07 16.22
N GLU A 81 -26.35 12.45 17.08
CA GLU A 81 -26.89 11.11 16.86
C GLU A 81 -27.76 11.07 15.59
N ALA A 82 -28.66 12.04 15.41
CA ALA A 82 -29.48 12.15 14.22
C ALA A 82 -28.62 12.31 12.94
N PHE A 83 -27.60 13.13 12.98
CA PHE A 83 -26.65 13.30 11.87
C PHE A 83 -25.95 11.98 11.53
N ILE A 84 -25.41 11.27 12.51
CA ILE A 84 -24.76 9.96 12.32
C ILE A 84 -25.73 8.96 11.70
N ARG A 85 -26.97 8.88 12.19
CA ARG A 85 -28.00 7.99 11.63
C ARG A 85 -28.35 8.32 10.18
N HIS A 86 -28.51 9.59 9.86
CA HIS A 86 -28.84 10.04 8.50
C HIS A 86 -27.69 9.79 7.52
N VAL A 87 -26.45 10.02 7.94
CA VAL A 87 -25.27 9.70 7.13
C VAL A 87 -25.13 8.20 6.94
N ALA A 88 -25.33 7.41 7.99
CA ALA A 88 -25.33 5.94 7.89
C ALA A 88 -26.43 5.44 6.93
N GLY A 89 -27.61 6.03 6.96
CA GLY A 89 -28.70 5.70 6.05
C GLY A 89 -28.38 6.05 4.58
N MET A 90 -27.87 7.24 4.35
CA MET A 90 -27.43 7.68 3.01
C MET A 90 -26.33 6.78 2.46
N LEU A 91 -25.29 6.55 3.27
CA LEU A 91 -24.16 5.73 2.88
C LEU A 91 -24.57 4.28 2.59
N SER A 92 -25.39 3.68 3.45
CA SER A 92 -25.93 2.32 3.26
C SER A 92 -26.77 2.23 1.99
N PHE A 93 -27.63 3.20 1.73
CA PHE A 93 -28.46 3.24 0.53
C PHE A 93 -27.61 3.30 -0.75
N VAL A 94 -26.66 4.23 -0.81
CA VAL A 94 -25.77 4.38 -1.96
C VAL A 94 -24.93 3.13 -2.18
N LEU A 95 -24.38 2.57 -1.11
CA LEU A 95 -23.52 1.37 -1.20
C LEU A 95 -24.29 0.11 -1.56
N VAL A 96 -25.55 -0.04 -1.12
CA VAL A 96 -26.42 -1.15 -1.55
C VAL A 96 -26.68 -1.05 -3.05
N ILE A 97 -26.96 0.15 -3.57
CA ILE A 97 -27.15 0.36 -5.00
C ILE A 97 -25.85 0.06 -5.77
N VAL A 98 -24.72 0.57 -5.32
CA VAL A 98 -23.41 0.31 -5.96
C VAL A 98 -23.08 -1.18 -5.94
N THR A 99 -23.33 -1.86 -4.83
CA THR A 99 -23.12 -3.31 -4.69
C THR A 99 -24.02 -4.09 -5.65
N ALA A 100 -25.30 -3.78 -5.70
CA ALA A 100 -26.22 -4.44 -6.62
C ALA A 100 -25.83 -4.23 -8.08
N LEU A 101 -25.50 -3.00 -8.47
CA LEU A 101 -25.03 -2.67 -9.81
C LEU A 101 -23.73 -3.40 -10.15
N GLY A 102 -22.78 -3.47 -9.21
CA GLY A 102 -21.51 -4.17 -9.39
C GLY A 102 -21.70 -5.68 -9.58
N ILE A 103 -22.61 -6.29 -8.85
CA ILE A 103 -22.93 -7.73 -8.99
C ILE A 103 -23.61 -7.99 -10.34
N LEU A 104 -24.59 -7.18 -10.72
CA LEU A 104 -25.30 -7.32 -11.99
C LEU A 104 -24.40 -7.03 -13.19
N ALA A 105 -23.57 -6.01 -13.09
CA ALA A 105 -22.66 -5.57 -14.15
C ALA A 105 -21.28 -6.25 -14.06
N ALA A 106 -21.08 -7.27 -13.23
CA ALA A 106 -19.80 -7.94 -13.05
C ALA A 106 -19.12 -8.37 -14.37
N PRO A 107 -19.81 -8.93 -15.37
CA PRO A 107 -19.19 -9.25 -16.65
C PRO A 107 -18.58 -8.03 -17.34
N TRP A 108 -19.28 -6.90 -17.34
CA TRP A 108 -18.78 -5.65 -17.91
C TRP A 108 -17.63 -5.05 -17.11
N VAL A 109 -17.70 -5.14 -15.79
CA VAL A 109 -16.65 -4.66 -14.90
C VAL A 109 -15.35 -5.42 -15.14
N ILE A 110 -15.40 -6.74 -15.23
CA ILE A 110 -14.22 -7.56 -15.57
C ILE A 110 -13.75 -7.27 -17.00
N TYR A 111 -14.65 -7.15 -17.96
CA TYR A 111 -14.27 -6.87 -19.34
C TYR A 111 -13.53 -5.52 -19.49
N VAL A 112 -13.94 -4.50 -18.74
CA VAL A 112 -13.27 -3.18 -18.75
C VAL A 112 -11.96 -3.20 -17.97
N SER A 113 -11.91 -3.90 -16.85
CA SER A 113 -10.74 -3.89 -15.93
C SER A 113 -9.66 -4.87 -16.34
N ALA A 114 -10.03 -5.98 -16.96
CA ALA A 114 -9.13 -7.05 -17.38
C ALA A 114 -9.58 -7.65 -18.73
N PRO A 115 -9.56 -6.84 -19.81
CA PRO A 115 -10.09 -7.27 -21.10
C PRO A 115 -9.35 -8.48 -21.69
N GLY A 116 -8.07 -8.64 -21.37
CA GLY A 116 -7.29 -9.80 -21.80
C GLY A 116 -7.82 -11.14 -21.27
N PHE A 117 -8.53 -11.14 -20.15
CA PHE A 117 -9.15 -12.37 -19.61
C PHE A 117 -10.27 -12.91 -20.49
N ALA A 118 -10.89 -12.08 -21.32
CA ALA A 118 -11.91 -12.51 -22.24
C ALA A 118 -11.42 -13.51 -23.32
N LYS A 119 -10.11 -13.62 -23.51
CA LYS A 119 -9.51 -14.61 -24.41
C LYS A 119 -9.56 -16.04 -23.86
N ASP A 120 -9.71 -16.21 -22.56
CA ASP A 120 -9.88 -17.48 -21.86
C ASP A 120 -11.25 -17.46 -21.17
N ALA A 121 -12.20 -18.22 -21.73
CA ALA A 121 -13.57 -18.24 -21.24
C ALA A 121 -13.67 -18.68 -19.78
N ASP A 122 -12.87 -19.66 -19.36
CA ASP A 122 -12.88 -20.17 -17.99
C ASP A 122 -12.32 -19.14 -17.01
N LYS A 123 -11.23 -18.48 -17.37
CA LYS A 123 -10.63 -17.40 -16.55
C LYS A 123 -11.56 -16.21 -16.43
N PHE A 124 -12.19 -15.82 -17.51
CA PHE A 124 -13.15 -14.72 -17.55
C PHE A 124 -14.36 -15.00 -16.66
N GLN A 125 -14.96 -16.19 -16.81
CA GLN A 125 -16.12 -16.59 -16.01
C GLN A 125 -15.76 -16.72 -14.52
N LEU A 126 -14.62 -17.30 -14.20
CA LEU A 126 -14.13 -17.39 -12.83
C LEU A 126 -13.96 -16.01 -12.21
N SER A 127 -13.38 -15.06 -12.94
CA SER A 127 -13.20 -13.68 -12.47
C SER A 127 -14.55 -13.01 -12.17
N ILE A 128 -15.55 -13.23 -13.01
CA ILE A 128 -16.92 -12.74 -12.80
C ILE A 128 -17.52 -13.32 -11.52
N ASP A 129 -17.44 -14.64 -11.35
CA ASP A 129 -18.02 -15.35 -10.20
C ASP A 129 -17.35 -14.89 -8.90
N LEU A 130 -16.02 -14.77 -8.90
CA LEU A 130 -15.29 -14.26 -7.74
C LEU A 130 -15.62 -12.80 -7.44
N LEU A 131 -15.77 -11.97 -8.46
CA LEU A 131 -16.15 -10.56 -8.27
C LEU A 131 -17.54 -10.44 -7.64
N ARG A 132 -18.49 -11.26 -8.05
CA ARG A 132 -19.83 -11.27 -7.47
C ARG A 132 -19.83 -11.61 -5.98
N ILE A 133 -18.92 -12.48 -5.54
CA ILE A 133 -18.76 -12.83 -4.13
C ILE A 133 -18.01 -11.74 -3.35
N THR A 134 -16.98 -11.15 -3.95
CA THR A 134 -16.16 -10.14 -3.26
C THR A 134 -16.78 -8.74 -3.28
N PHE A 135 -17.64 -8.43 -4.24
CA PHE A 135 -18.15 -7.06 -4.42
C PHE A 135 -18.92 -6.52 -3.21
N PRO A 136 -19.74 -7.32 -2.49
CA PRO A 136 -20.39 -6.87 -1.25
C PRO A 136 -19.43 -6.39 -0.16
N TYR A 137 -18.15 -6.73 -0.24
CA TYR A 137 -17.13 -6.23 0.67
C TYR A 137 -17.06 -4.69 0.69
N ILE A 138 -17.36 -4.02 -0.44
CA ILE A 138 -17.37 -2.55 -0.47
C ILE A 138 -18.39 -1.96 0.52
N LEU A 139 -19.58 -2.56 0.61
CA LEU A 139 -20.59 -2.14 1.57
C LEU A 139 -20.10 -2.32 3.01
N LEU A 140 -19.58 -3.50 3.32
CA LEU A 140 -19.12 -3.86 4.66
C LEU A 140 -17.95 -3.01 5.12
N ILE A 141 -16.92 -2.87 4.29
CA ILE A 141 -15.73 -2.11 4.66
C ILE A 141 -15.99 -0.60 4.70
N SER A 142 -16.86 -0.09 3.84
CA SER A 142 -17.22 1.33 3.86
C SER A 142 -18.02 1.69 5.11
N LEU A 143 -18.94 0.86 5.54
CA LEU A 143 -19.62 1.02 6.81
C LEU A 143 -18.68 0.85 8.01
N SER A 144 -17.72 -0.08 7.93
CA SER A 144 -16.66 -0.23 8.92
C SER A 144 -15.79 1.03 9.03
N SER A 145 -15.43 1.63 7.92
CA SER A 145 -14.68 2.90 7.89
C SER A 145 -15.49 4.08 8.43
N PHE A 146 -16.78 4.11 8.15
CA PHE A 146 -17.70 5.09 8.72
C PHE A 146 -17.76 4.98 10.25
N VAL A 147 -17.99 3.79 10.79
CA VAL A 147 -17.97 3.52 12.23
C VAL A 147 -16.62 3.87 12.83
N GLY A 148 -15.53 3.50 12.15
CA GLY A 148 -14.16 3.84 12.55
C GLY A 148 -13.91 5.36 12.61
N SER A 149 -14.47 6.12 11.69
CA SER A 149 -14.40 7.59 11.71
C SER A 149 -15.13 8.18 12.91
N VAL A 150 -16.28 7.64 13.26
CA VAL A 150 -17.02 8.03 14.48
C VAL A 150 -16.19 7.68 15.73
N LEU A 151 -15.67 6.48 15.83
CA LEU A 151 -14.84 6.04 16.96
C LEU A 151 -13.58 6.89 17.12
N ASN A 152 -12.89 7.22 16.03
CA ASN A 152 -11.72 8.10 16.03
C ASN A 152 -12.07 9.51 16.54
N SER A 153 -13.22 10.04 16.13
CA SER A 153 -13.70 11.35 16.59
C SER A 153 -14.00 11.38 18.09
N TYR A 154 -14.25 10.24 18.71
CA TYR A 154 -14.42 10.06 20.15
C TYR A 154 -13.20 9.43 20.84
N HIS A 155 -12.02 9.57 20.24
CA HIS A 155 -10.72 9.14 20.80
C HIS A 155 -10.58 7.63 21.04
N LYS A 156 -11.32 6.80 20.30
CA LYS A 156 -11.23 5.34 20.36
C LYS A 156 -10.35 4.79 19.22
N PHE A 157 -9.16 5.31 19.08
CA PHE A 157 -8.26 5.04 17.94
C PHE A 157 -7.82 3.59 17.79
N SER A 158 -7.71 2.86 18.91
CA SER A 158 -7.21 1.47 18.90
C SER A 158 -8.14 0.51 18.15
N ILE A 159 -9.44 0.77 18.18
CA ILE A 159 -10.46 -0.13 17.62
C ILE A 159 -10.37 -0.11 16.07
N PRO A 160 -10.45 1.05 15.39
CA PRO A 160 -10.25 1.09 13.95
C PRO A 160 -8.85 0.62 13.51
N ALA A 161 -7.81 0.90 14.30
CA ALA A 161 -6.44 0.47 13.99
C ALA A 161 -6.26 -1.06 14.00
N PHE A 162 -7.02 -1.77 14.84
CA PHE A 162 -6.99 -3.22 14.91
C PHE A 162 -7.88 -3.90 13.85
N THR A 163 -8.87 -3.21 13.34
CA THR A 163 -9.90 -3.76 12.45
C THR A 163 -9.34 -4.47 11.19
N PRO A 164 -8.30 -3.99 10.49
CA PRO A 164 -7.75 -4.69 9.32
C PRO A 164 -7.24 -6.10 9.61
N THR A 165 -6.90 -6.39 10.86
CA THR A 165 -6.46 -7.72 11.31
C THR A 165 -7.48 -8.81 10.99
N PHE A 166 -8.78 -8.52 11.09
CA PHE A 166 -9.85 -9.49 10.85
C PHE A 166 -9.89 -9.99 9.41
N LEU A 167 -9.65 -9.13 8.43
CA LEU A 167 -9.56 -9.55 7.03
C LEU A 167 -8.39 -10.51 6.83
N ASN A 168 -7.23 -10.18 7.37
CA ASN A 168 -6.04 -11.02 7.27
C ASN A 168 -6.24 -12.39 7.93
N VAL A 169 -6.82 -12.42 9.10
CA VAL A 169 -7.14 -13.67 9.82
C VAL A 169 -8.16 -14.48 9.02
N SER A 170 -9.19 -13.85 8.47
CA SER A 170 -10.18 -14.54 7.62
C SER A 170 -9.53 -15.22 6.44
N PHE A 171 -8.65 -14.55 5.71
CA PHE A 171 -7.89 -15.15 4.61
C PHE A 171 -7.07 -16.34 5.05
N ILE A 172 -6.33 -16.21 6.15
CA ILE A 172 -5.47 -17.29 6.66
C ILE A 172 -6.31 -18.51 7.03
N VAL A 173 -7.40 -18.32 7.74
CA VAL A 173 -8.31 -19.41 8.17
C VAL A 173 -8.93 -20.10 6.95
N PHE A 174 -9.48 -19.35 6.00
CA PHE A 174 -10.08 -19.94 4.81
C PHE A 174 -9.06 -20.66 3.93
N ALA A 175 -7.87 -20.11 3.75
CA ALA A 175 -6.82 -20.73 2.96
C ALA A 175 -6.26 -22.01 3.61
N LEU A 176 -6.24 -22.11 4.94
CA LEU A 176 -5.72 -23.28 5.64
C LEU A 176 -6.77 -24.37 5.88
N PHE A 177 -8.04 -24.01 6.16
CA PHE A 177 -9.02 -24.96 6.67
C PHE A 177 -10.24 -25.15 5.76
N PHE A 178 -10.62 -24.19 4.94
CA PHE A 178 -11.88 -24.21 4.20
C PHE A 178 -11.73 -24.52 2.69
N VAL A 179 -10.52 -24.58 2.18
CA VAL A 179 -10.25 -24.88 0.75
C VAL A 179 -10.95 -26.15 0.25
N PRO A 180 -10.97 -27.27 1.00
CA PRO A 180 -11.60 -28.50 0.52
C PRO A 180 -13.12 -28.40 0.30
N TYR A 181 -13.76 -27.40 0.86
CA TYR A 181 -15.22 -27.23 0.79
C TYR A 181 -15.68 -26.40 -0.42
N PHE A 182 -14.75 -25.91 -1.23
CA PHE A 182 -15.04 -25.04 -2.36
C PHE A 182 -14.52 -25.62 -3.68
N ASP A 183 -15.31 -25.46 -4.72
CA ASP A 183 -14.95 -25.84 -6.10
C ASP A 183 -15.33 -24.69 -7.07
N PRO A 184 -14.37 -24.05 -7.73
CA PRO A 184 -12.91 -24.25 -7.58
C PRO A 184 -12.36 -23.78 -6.23
N PRO A 185 -11.22 -24.32 -5.78
CA PRO A 185 -10.67 -24.03 -4.44
C PRO A 185 -10.44 -22.53 -4.14
N VAL A 186 -10.10 -21.74 -5.13
CA VAL A 186 -9.87 -20.30 -5.01
C VAL A 186 -11.11 -19.52 -4.56
N THR A 187 -12.30 -20.07 -4.74
CA THR A 187 -13.56 -19.49 -4.26
C THR A 187 -13.55 -19.30 -2.75
N ALA A 188 -12.80 -20.13 -2.00
CA ALA A 188 -12.59 -19.94 -0.57
C ALA A 188 -12.03 -18.56 -0.23
N LEU A 189 -11.13 -18.02 -1.03
CA LEU A 189 -10.55 -16.68 -0.83
C LEU A 189 -11.58 -15.58 -1.03
N ALA A 190 -12.48 -15.72 -2.00
CA ALA A 190 -13.55 -14.75 -2.21
C ALA A 190 -14.52 -14.70 -1.02
N TRP A 191 -14.88 -15.86 -0.49
CA TRP A 191 -15.70 -15.93 0.73
C TRP A 191 -14.96 -15.44 1.97
N ALA A 192 -13.63 -15.61 2.02
CA ALA A 192 -12.81 -15.01 3.08
C ALA A 192 -12.88 -13.49 3.10
N VAL A 193 -12.94 -12.85 1.94
CA VAL A 193 -13.13 -11.40 1.80
C VAL A 193 -14.48 -10.99 2.39
N PHE A 194 -15.55 -11.67 2.01
CA PHE A 194 -16.90 -11.39 2.48
C PHE A 194 -17.04 -11.55 4.01
N VAL A 195 -16.57 -12.68 4.52
CA VAL A 195 -16.57 -12.97 5.97
C VAL A 195 -15.67 -11.98 6.72
N GLY A 196 -14.51 -11.67 6.18
CA GLY A 196 -13.61 -10.66 6.73
C GLY A 196 -14.27 -9.30 6.86
N GLY A 197 -15.03 -8.88 5.85
CA GLY A 197 -15.83 -7.64 5.90
C GLY A 197 -16.87 -7.64 7.00
N ILE A 198 -17.60 -8.74 7.16
CA ILE A 198 -18.56 -8.92 8.26
C ILE A 198 -17.88 -8.81 9.63
N LEU A 199 -16.74 -9.47 9.80
CA LEU A 199 -15.97 -9.42 11.05
C LEU A 199 -15.42 -8.02 11.34
N GLN A 200 -14.95 -7.32 10.33
CA GLN A 200 -14.44 -5.95 10.47
C GLN A 200 -15.53 -4.98 10.92
N LEU A 201 -16.71 -5.06 10.32
CA LEU A 201 -17.85 -4.23 10.74
C LEU A 201 -18.37 -4.66 12.13
N GLY A 202 -18.59 -5.96 12.32
CA GLY A 202 -19.16 -6.51 13.54
C GLY A 202 -18.29 -6.24 14.78
N PHE A 203 -16.97 -6.26 14.63
CA PHE A 203 -16.05 -5.95 15.74
C PHE A 203 -16.21 -4.52 16.28
N GLN A 204 -16.51 -3.57 15.42
CA GLN A 204 -16.62 -2.16 15.80
C GLN A 204 -17.99 -1.79 16.39
N LEU A 205 -19.04 -2.53 16.06
CA LEU A 205 -20.42 -2.20 16.47
C LEU A 205 -20.62 -2.16 18.00
N PRO A 206 -20.05 -3.06 18.83
CA PRO A 206 -20.17 -2.97 20.29
C PRO A 206 -19.58 -1.67 20.86
N TRP A 207 -18.49 -1.18 20.27
CA TRP A 207 -17.87 0.08 20.70
C TRP A 207 -18.69 1.29 20.31
N LEU A 208 -19.33 1.24 19.14
CA LEU A 208 -20.29 2.25 18.71
C LEU A 208 -21.51 2.28 19.64
N ALA A 209 -21.99 1.10 20.05
CA ALA A 209 -23.08 0.97 21.03
C ALA A 209 -22.73 1.59 22.38
N LYS A 210 -21.52 1.41 22.86
CA LYS A 210 -21.03 2.04 24.11
C LYS A 210 -21.01 3.57 24.05
N LEU A 211 -20.85 4.15 22.87
CA LEU A 211 -20.96 5.59 22.66
C LEU A 211 -22.40 6.08 22.53
N GLY A 212 -23.38 5.18 22.45
CA GLY A 212 -24.78 5.50 22.29
C GLY A 212 -25.20 5.82 20.86
N PHE A 213 -24.36 5.51 19.87
CA PHE A 213 -24.62 5.83 18.45
C PHE A 213 -25.03 4.62 17.62
N LEU A 214 -25.15 3.43 18.21
CA LEU A 214 -25.66 2.24 17.52
C LEU A 214 -27.19 2.29 17.44
N LYS A 215 -27.68 2.95 16.44
CA LYS A 215 -29.08 3.07 16.08
C LYS A 215 -29.30 2.64 14.64
N LEU A 216 -30.49 2.17 14.31
CA LEU A 216 -30.85 1.83 12.96
C LEU A 216 -30.61 3.03 12.02
N PRO A 217 -29.92 2.83 10.91
CA PRO A 217 -29.75 3.90 9.92
C PRO A 217 -31.12 4.43 9.44
N LYS A 218 -31.22 5.73 9.28
CA LYS A 218 -32.42 6.39 8.79
C LYS A 218 -32.11 7.18 7.55
N LEU A 219 -32.82 6.90 6.48
CA LEU A 219 -32.67 7.62 5.23
C LEU A 219 -33.35 8.98 5.29
N ASN A 220 -32.58 10.05 5.21
CA ASN A 220 -33.09 11.42 5.17
C ASN A 220 -32.22 12.30 4.27
N PHE A 221 -32.55 12.37 2.99
CA PHE A 221 -31.85 13.25 2.02
C PHE A 221 -32.23 14.73 2.15
N LYS A 222 -33.20 15.08 2.96
CA LYS A 222 -33.57 16.47 3.25
C LYS A 222 -32.70 17.10 4.33
N ASP A 223 -31.94 16.32 5.07
CA ASP A 223 -31.00 16.82 6.07
C ASP A 223 -29.90 17.65 5.37
N ALA A 224 -29.78 18.91 5.75
CA ALA A 224 -28.78 19.82 5.19
C ALA A 224 -27.33 19.32 5.40
N ALA A 225 -27.07 18.67 6.53
CA ALA A 225 -25.76 18.12 6.85
C ALA A 225 -25.38 16.93 5.94
N VAL A 226 -26.34 16.05 5.66
CA VAL A 226 -26.17 14.94 4.71
C VAL A 226 -25.88 15.48 3.30
N ASN A 227 -26.63 16.47 2.85
CA ASN A 227 -26.39 17.13 1.55
C ASN A 227 -25.03 17.80 1.50
N ARG A 228 -24.59 18.38 2.59
CA ARG A 228 -23.24 18.99 2.72
C ARG A 228 -22.13 17.95 2.60
N VAL A 229 -22.29 16.77 3.23
CA VAL A 229 -21.36 15.64 3.10
C VAL A 229 -21.30 15.19 1.63
N MET A 230 -22.45 14.97 0.98
CA MET A 230 -22.52 14.53 -0.40
C MET A 230 -21.85 15.51 -1.37
N LYS A 231 -22.13 16.81 -1.20
CA LYS A 231 -21.50 17.86 -2.03
C LYS A 231 -19.99 17.95 -1.88
N GLN A 232 -19.48 17.70 -0.67
CA GLN A 232 -18.03 17.70 -0.42
C GLN A 232 -17.36 16.40 -0.88
N MET A 233 -18.08 15.29 -0.93
CA MET A 233 -17.56 14.02 -1.44
C MET A 233 -17.26 14.06 -2.94
N ALA A 234 -18.08 14.73 -3.74
CA ALA A 234 -17.95 14.71 -5.21
C ALA A 234 -16.56 15.17 -5.70
N PRO A 235 -16.04 16.36 -5.32
CA PRO A 235 -14.69 16.75 -5.70
C PRO A 235 -13.59 15.89 -5.06
N ALA A 236 -13.82 15.38 -3.84
CA ALA A 236 -12.87 14.49 -3.18
C ALA A 236 -12.76 13.13 -3.90
N ILE A 237 -13.85 12.58 -4.41
CA ILE A 237 -13.85 11.37 -5.25
C ILE A 237 -12.97 11.58 -6.49
N LEU A 238 -13.11 12.69 -7.17
CA LEU A 238 -12.30 13.01 -8.35
C LEU A 238 -10.80 13.07 -8.00
N GLY A 239 -10.45 13.74 -6.90
CA GLY A 239 -9.06 13.86 -6.47
C GLY A 239 -8.41 12.53 -6.10
N VAL A 240 -9.14 11.67 -5.39
CA VAL A 240 -8.64 10.34 -4.99
C VAL A 240 -8.61 9.38 -6.17
N SER A 241 -9.57 9.47 -7.09
CA SER A 241 -9.68 8.60 -8.26
C SER A 241 -8.47 8.71 -9.19
N VAL A 242 -7.88 9.88 -9.36
CA VAL A 242 -6.68 10.08 -10.20
C VAL A 242 -5.55 9.15 -9.75
N ALA A 243 -5.33 9.01 -8.45
CA ALA A 243 -4.30 8.13 -7.91
C ALA A 243 -4.57 6.63 -8.17
N GLN A 244 -5.83 6.26 -8.39
CA GLN A 244 -6.24 4.87 -8.62
C GLN A 244 -6.32 4.48 -10.10
N ILE A 245 -6.38 5.43 -11.02
CA ILE A 245 -6.45 5.18 -12.47
C ILE A 245 -5.25 4.37 -12.95
N SER A 246 -4.06 4.67 -12.46
CA SER A 246 -2.83 3.94 -12.81
C SER A 246 -2.92 2.45 -12.48
N LEU A 247 -3.51 2.09 -11.33
CA LEU A 247 -3.69 0.69 -10.92
C LEU A 247 -4.63 -0.07 -11.86
N VAL A 248 -5.71 0.58 -12.30
CA VAL A 248 -6.65 -0.02 -13.25
C VAL A 248 -5.97 -0.23 -14.60
N ILE A 249 -5.27 0.76 -15.13
CA ILE A 249 -4.61 0.67 -16.43
C ILE A 249 -3.52 -0.41 -16.39
N ASN A 250 -2.73 -0.48 -15.33
CA ASN A 250 -1.72 -1.54 -15.15
C ASN A 250 -2.36 -2.94 -15.12
N THR A 251 -3.53 -3.06 -14.52
CA THR A 251 -4.30 -4.33 -14.51
C THR A 251 -4.78 -4.69 -15.92
N ILE A 252 -5.22 -3.72 -16.72
CA ILE A 252 -5.60 -3.91 -18.12
C ILE A 252 -4.41 -4.48 -18.91
N PHE A 253 -3.23 -3.87 -18.81
CA PHE A 253 -2.02 -4.39 -19.47
C PHE A 253 -1.67 -5.79 -19.00
N ALA A 254 -1.66 -6.02 -17.70
CA ALA A 254 -1.32 -7.34 -17.13
C ALA A 254 -2.28 -8.45 -17.56
N SER A 255 -3.54 -8.13 -17.82
CA SER A 255 -4.55 -9.09 -18.25
C SER A 255 -4.27 -9.73 -19.61
N TYR A 256 -3.51 -9.07 -20.48
CA TYR A 256 -3.11 -9.58 -21.78
C TYR A 256 -1.90 -10.52 -21.73
N LEU A 257 -1.23 -10.61 -20.59
CA LEU A 257 -0.05 -11.42 -20.42
C LEU A 257 -0.40 -12.87 -20.07
N GLN A 258 0.63 -13.73 -20.06
CA GLN A 258 0.52 -15.13 -19.66
C GLN A 258 -0.15 -15.25 -18.28
N SER A 259 -0.95 -16.30 -18.10
CA SER A 259 -1.51 -16.64 -16.77
C SER A 259 -0.42 -16.85 -15.74
N GLY A 260 -0.60 -16.26 -14.58
CA GLY A 260 0.39 -16.14 -13.53
C GLY A 260 1.01 -14.74 -13.44
N SER A 261 1.00 -13.96 -14.53
CA SER A 261 1.65 -12.63 -14.55
C SER A 261 1.09 -11.66 -13.52
N VAL A 262 -0.22 -11.60 -13.36
CA VAL A 262 -0.87 -10.78 -12.33
C VAL A 262 -0.44 -11.23 -10.94
N SER A 263 -0.40 -12.53 -10.70
CA SER A 263 0.00 -13.11 -9.42
C SER A 263 1.47 -12.87 -9.10
N TRP A 264 2.38 -13.06 -10.07
CA TRP A 264 3.81 -12.81 -9.87
C TRP A 264 4.10 -11.36 -9.54
N MET A 265 3.44 -10.44 -10.24
CA MET A 265 3.54 -9.01 -9.94
C MET A 265 2.99 -8.69 -8.56
N TYR A 266 1.87 -9.28 -8.18
CA TYR A 266 1.26 -9.09 -6.87
C TYR A 266 2.20 -9.50 -5.73
N TYR A 267 2.77 -10.70 -5.80
CA TYR A 267 3.68 -11.19 -4.77
C TYR A 267 4.97 -10.38 -4.69
N ALA A 268 5.53 -9.98 -5.84
CA ALA A 268 6.70 -9.11 -5.89
C ALA A 268 6.42 -7.73 -5.26
N ASP A 269 5.29 -7.14 -5.57
CA ASP A 269 4.86 -5.85 -5.01
C ASP A 269 4.71 -5.92 -3.48
N ARG A 270 4.17 -7.03 -2.96
CA ARG A 270 4.05 -7.25 -1.52
C ARG A 270 5.40 -7.29 -0.81
N MET A 271 6.41 -7.87 -1.42
CA MET A 271 7.76 -7.89 -0.87
C MET A 271 8.40 -6.50 -0.85
N MET A 272 8.16 -5.70 -1.88
CA MET A 272 8.63 -4.32 -1.95
C MET A 272 7.91 -3.41 -0.94
N GLU A 273 6.65 -3.68 -0.63
CA GLU A 273 5.89 -2.89 0.35
C GLU A 273 6.46 -2.95 1.77
N LEU A 274 7.16 -3.99 2.16
CA LEU A 274 7.75 -4.10 3.51
C LEU A 274 8.72 -2.95 3.81
N PRO A 275 9.83 -2.77 3.07
CA PRO A 275 10.75 -1.66 3.32
C PRO A 275 10.10 -0.31 3.02
N SER A 276 9.27 -0.20 1.97
CA SER A 276 8.57 1.03 1.62
C SER A 276 7.59 1.46 2.72
N GLY A 277 6.88 0.53 3.31
CA GLY A 277 5.92 0.81 4.38
C GLY A 277 6.59 1.26 5.67
N VAL A 278 7.66 0.58 6.07
CA VAL A 278 8.38 0.89 7.32
C VAL A 278 9.13 2.22 7.19
N LEU A 279 9.97 2.35 6.18
CA LEU A 279 10.82 3.54 6.00
C LEU A 279 9.99 4.77 5.62
N GLY A 280 9.04 4.62 4.72
CA GLY A 280 8.21 5.72 4.28
C GLY A 280 7.26 6.25 5.34
N ALA A 281 6.70 5.38 6.18
CA ALA A 281 5.86 5.79 7.29
C ALA A 281 6.68 6.54 8.36
N ALA A 282 7.85 6.02 8.72
CA ALA A 282 8.73 6.67 9.69
C ALA A 282 9.15 8.06 9.24
N LEU A 283 9.56 8.21 7.98
CA LEU A 283 9.97 9.52 7.44
C LEU A 283 8.78 10.48 7.31
N GLY A 284 7.65 10.01 6.81
CA GLY A 284 6.46 10.85 6.60
C GLY A 284 5.87 11.40 7.90
N THR A 285 5.85 10.60 8.97
CA THR A 285 5.32 11.03 10.27
C THR A 285 6.18 12.11 10.95
N ILE A 286 7.49 12.12 10.68
CA ILE A 286 8.41 13.08 11.26
C ILE A 286 8.50 14.36 10.41
N LEU A 287 8.58 14.21 9.09
CA LEU A 287 8.89 15.31 8.19
C LEU A 287 7.76 16.32 8.05
N LEU A 288 6.53 15.87 7.82
CA LEU A 288 5.43 16.79 7.49
C LEU A 288 5.11 17.77 8.63
N PRO A 289 4.95 17.35 9.90
CA PRO A 289 4.70 18.31 10.98
C PRO A 289 5.84 19.31 11.18
N THR A 290 7.09 18.83 11.13
CA THR A 290 8.26 19.67 11.35
C THR A 290 8.47 20.65 10.19
N LEU A 291 8.29 20.22 8.94
CA LEU A 291 8.30 21.09 7.77
C LEU A 291 7.20 22.15 7.84
N SER A 292 6.01 21.78 8.29
CA SER A 292 4.89 22.72 8.45
C SER A 292 5.19 23.80 9.48
N LYS A 293 5.86 23.44 10.59
CA LYS A 293 6.33 24.38 11.61
C LYS A 293 7.32 25.40 11.01
N HIS A 294 8.33 24.93 10.29
CA HIS A 294 9.30 25.82 9.64
C HIS A 294 8.66 26.68 8.55
N SER A 295 7.71 26.15 7.81
CA SER A 295 6.95 26.91 6.80
C SER A 295 6.14 28.04 7.46
N ALA A 296 5.44 27.75 8.55
CA ALA A 296 4.66 28.75 9.28
C ALA A 296 5.53 29.89 9.87
N ASN A 297 6.75 29.55 10.31
CA ASN A 297 7.72 30.50 10.82
C ASN A 297 8.52 31.21 9.72
N GLN A 298 8.25 30.91 8.44
CA GLN A 298 8.99 31.45 7.29
C GLN A 298 10.51 31.19 7.34
N ASP A 299 10.91 30.11 8.01
CA ASP A 299 12.29 29.68 8.14
C ASP A 299 12.70 28.78 6.96
N THR A 300 13.04 29.42 5.86
CA THR A 300 13.38 28.72 4.61
C THR A 300 14.69 27.94 4.71
N GLU A 301 15.62 28.38 5.52
CA GLU A 301 16.91 27.71 5.72
C GLU A 301 16.73 26.38 6.45
N GLN A 302 16.03 26.38 7.58
CA GLN A 302 15.73 25.16 8.34
C GLN A 302 14.81 24.21 7.57
N PHE A 303 13.88 24.73 6.78
CA PHE A 303 13.04 23.95 5.89
C PHE A 303 13.86 23.16 4.87
N SER A 304 14.77 23.86 4.19
CA SER A 304 15.68 23.23 3.22
C SER A 304 16.64 22.23 3.88
N ALA A 305 17.17 22.57 5.05
CA ALA A 305 18.06 21.70 5.81
C ALA A 305 17.37 20.41 6.27
N LEU A 306 16.08 20.50 6.65
CA LEU A 306 15.29 19.33 7.02
C LEU A 306 15.02 18.41 5.83
N LEU A 307 14.70 18.96 4.66
CA LEU A 307 14.57 18.19 3.43
C LEU A 307 15.88 17.49 3.04
N ASP A 308 17.00 18.20 3.17
CA ASP A 308 18.34 17.65 2.89
C ASP A 308 18.67 16.47 3.81
N TRP A 309 18.41 16.62 5.09
CA TRP A 309 18.55 15.54 6.07
C TRP A 309 17.66 14.35 5.75
N GLY A 310 16.39 14.60 5.43
CA GLY A 310 15.43 13.57 5.06
C GLY A 310 15.84 12.79 3.81
N LEU A 311 16.37 13.48 2.81
CA LEU A 311 16.88 12.85 1.57
C LEU A 311 18.11 12.00 1.84
N ARG A 312 19.07 12.48 2.63
CA ARG A 312 20.27 11.72 2.99
C ARG A 312 19.91 10.46 3.78
N LEU A 313 19.02 10.59 4.76
CA LEU A 313 18.55 9.45 5.55
C LEU A 313 17.76 8.46 4.71
N CYS A 314 16.91 8.95 3.84
CA CYS A 314 16.16 8.14 2.87
C CYS A 314 17.10 7.29 2.01
N MET A 315 18.09 7.91 1.40
CA MET A 315 19.05 7.20 0.55
C MET A 315 19.88 6.20 1.34
N LEU A 316 20.32 6.57 2.53
CA LEU A 316 21.13 5.71 3.40
C LEU A 316 20.40 4.41 3.77
N LEU A 317 19.10 4.46 3.97
CA LEU A 317 18.28 3.31 4.40
C LEU A 317 17.64 2.58 3.21
N THR A 318 17.27 3.28 2.16
CA THR A 318 16.53 2.72 1.03
C THR A 318 17.40 2.03 0.01
N LEU A 319 18.56 2.60 -0.31
CA LEU A 319 19.47 2.01 -1.30
C LEU A 319 19.95 0.61 -0.90
N PRO A 320 20.38 0.36 0.35
CA PRO A 320 20.72 -1.02 0.74
C PRO A 320 19.53 -1.96 0.73
N ALA A 321 18.33 -1.49 1.06
CA ALA A 321 17.11 -2.29 0.94
C ALA A 321 16.81 -2.65 -0.53
N ALA A 322 16.95 -1.72 -1.46
CA ALA A 322 16.77 -1.97 -2.89
C ALA A 322 17.81 -2.96 -3.45
N VAL A 323 19.08 -2.77 -3.11
CA VAL A 323 20.17 -3.68 -3.53
C VAL A 323 19.95 -5.07 -2.90
N GLY A 324 19.58 -5.14 -1.63
CA GLY A 324 19.27 -6.39 -0.95
C GLY A 324 18.10 -7.14 -1.58
N LEU A 325 17.02 -6.45 -1.91
CA LEU A 325 15.88 -7.04 -2.62
C LEU A 325 16.27 -7.57 -4.01
N ALA A 326 17.11 -6.84 -4.75
CA ALA A 326 17.56 -7.27 -6.07
C ALA A 326 18.50 -8.47 -6.00
N VAL A 327 19.53 -8.42 -5.17
CA VAL A 327 20.55 -9.48 -5.06
C VAL A 327 20.02 -10.72 -4.36
N LEU A 328 19.17 -10.57 -3.35
CA LEU A 328 18.53 -11.66 -2.61
C LEU A 328 17.13 -12.00 -3.11
N SER A 329 16.76 -11.56 -4.29
CA SER A 329 15.39 -11.74 -4.81
C SER A 329 14.95 -13.20 -4.84
N PHE A 330 15.75 -14.10 -5.39
CA PHE A 330 15.42 -15.52 -5.42
C PHE A 330 15.43 -16.17 -4.03
N PRO A 331 16.45 -15.99 -3.18
CA PRO A 331 16.41 -16.46 -1.79
C PRO A 331 15.17 -15.99 -1.01
N LEU A 332 14.76 -14.74 -1.19
CA LEU A 332 13.58 -14.19 -0.54
C LEU A 332 12.30 -14.87 -1.03
N VAL A 333 12.10 -14.95 -2.34
CA VAL A 333 10.92 -15.59 -2.94
C VAL A 333 10.87 -17.08 -2.58
N ALA A 334 11.99 -17.78 -2.68
CA ALA A 334 12.07 -19.20 -2.36
C ALA A 334 11.76 -19.49 -0.89
N THR A 335 12.27 -18.67 0.02
CA THR A 335 12.03 -18.84 1.46
C THR A 335 10.59 -18.57 1.85
N LEU A 336 9.96 -17.58 1.24
CA LEU A 336 8.62 -17.14 1.64
C LEU A 336 7.52 -17.90 0.91
N PHE A 337 7.66 -18.11 -0.40
CA PHE A 337 6.57 -18.56 -1.26
C PHE A 337 6.76 -19.94 -1.89
N MET A 338 7.98 -20.36 -2.20
CA MET A 338 8.24 -21.60 -2.98
C MET A 338 8.01 -22.87 -2.16
N TYR A 339 6.73 -23.19 -1.95
CA TYR A 339 6.24 -24.38 -1.28
C TYR A 339 4.95 -24.84 -1.93
N ARG A 340 4.67 -26.14 -1.90
CA ARG A 340 3.44 -26.74 -2.42
C ARG A 340 3.12 -26.29 -3.86
N GLU A 341 2.05 -25.54 -4.03
CA GLU A 341 1.55 -25.09 -5.34
C GLU A 341 2.40 -23.99 -6.00
N PHE A 342 3.23 -23.30 -5.25
CA PHE A 342 4.13 -22.27 -5.79
C PHE A 342 5.41 -22.92 -6.34
N THR A 343 5.52 -23.01 -7.65
CA THR A 343 6.57 -23.76 -8.35
C THR A 343 7.89 -22.96 -8.45
N LEU A 344 8.96 -23.65 -8.87
CA LEU A 344 10.24 -23.00 -9.21
C LEU A 344 10.06 -21.94 -10.32
N PHE A 345 9.25 -22.24 -11.32
CA PHE A 345 8.94 -21.30 -12.41
C PHE A 345 8.27 -20.04 -11.86
N ASP A 346 7.28 -20.19 -10.99
CA ASP A 346 6.62 -19.07 -10.32
C ASP A 346 7.62 -18.24 -9.51
N ALA A 347 8.54 -18.91 -8.81
CA ALA A 347 9.58 -18.24 -8.03
C ALA A 347 10.52 -17.42 -8.92
N GLN A 348 10.93 -17.95 -10.07
CA GLN A 348 11.77 -17.24 -11.03
C GLN A 348 11.05 -16.04 -11.65
N MET A 349 9.78 -16.19 -12.02
CA MET A 349 8.99 -15.10 -12.59
C MET A 349 8.74 -13.99 -11.56
N THR A 350 8.45 -14.36 -10.33
CA THR A 350 8.30 -13.41 -9.20
C THR A 350 9.62 -12.71 -8.90
N GLN A 351 10.74 -13.42 -8.93
CA GLN A 351 12.09 -12.86 -8.78
C GLN A 351 12.35 -11.76 -9.82
N HIS A 352 12.06 -12.01 -11.07
CA HIS A 352 12.29 -11.03 -12.14
C HIS A 352 11.45 -9.75 -11.92
N ALA A 353 10.20 -9.91 -11.53
CA ALA A 353 9.35 -8.79 -11.18
C ALA A 353 9.88 -8.02 -9.96
N LEU A 354 10.37 -8.73 -8.94
CA LEU A 354 10.94 -8.11 -7.74
C LEU A 354 12.20 -7.30 -8.05
N ILE A 355 13.07 -7.81 -8.89
CA ILE A 355 14.26 -7.07 -9.36
C ILE A 355 13.84 -5.78 -10.06
N ALA A 356 12.85 -5.84 -10.95
CA ALA A 356 12.34 -4.66 -11.64
C ALA A 356 11.73 -3.64 -10.66
N TYR A 357 10.93 -4.08 -9.69
CA TYR A 357 10.37 -3.21 -8.65
C TYR A 357 11.44 -2.59 -7.74
N SER A 358 12.55 -3.29 -7.48
CA SER A 358 13.60 -2.79 -6.60
C SER A 358 14.24 -1.49 -7.10
N PHE A 359 14.30 -1.29 -8.42
CA PHE A 359 14.73 -0.03 -9.01
C PHE A 359 13.81 1.15 -8.66
N GLY A 360 12.54 0.87 -8.45
CA GLY A 360 11.54 1.88 -8.10
C GLY A 360 11.44 2.20 -6.61
N LEU A 361 12.02 1.37 -5.76
CA LEU A 361 11.87 1.52 -4.30
C LEU A 361 12.42 2.86 -3.81
N ILE A 362 13.56 3.28 -4.33
CA ILE A 362 14.15 4.58 -3.97
C ILE A 362 13.22 5.74 -4.36
N GLY A 363 12.65 5.68 -5.56
CA GLY A 363 11.69 6.68 -6.03
C GLY A 363 10.47 6.76 -5.14
N LEU A 364 9.89 5.61 -4.77
CA LEU A 364 8.71 5.54 -3.89
C LEU A 364 8.95 6.17 -2.51
N ILE A 365 10.11 5.92 -1.92
CA ILE A 365 10.43 6.48 -0.60
C ILE A 365 10.85 7.94 -0.72
N MET A 366 11.57 8.34 -1.76
CA MET A 366 11.90 9.74 -2.01
C MET A 366 10.66 10.61 -2.19
N ILE A 367 9.61 10.11 -2.83
CA ILE A 367 8.33 10.83 -2.93
C ILE A 367 7.78 11.15 -1.52
N LYS A 368 7.89 10.23 -0.58
CA LYS A 368 7.43 10.44 0.80
C LYS A 368 8.24 11.47 1.59
N VAL A 369 9.44 11.77 1.14
CA VAL A 369 10.28 12.86 1.68
C VAL A 369 10.01 14.19 0.97
N LEU A 370 9.89 14.16 -0.36
CA LEU A 370 9.80 15.36 -1.19
C LEU A 370 8.39 15.96 -1.29
N ALA A 371 7.35 15.11 -1.37
CA ALA A 371 5.98 15.59 -1.45
C ALA A 371 5.56 16.43 -0.22
N PRO A 372 5.92 16.07 1.02
CA PRO A 372 5.71 16.93 2.17
C PRO A 372 6.32 18.33 2.03
N GLY A 373 7.38 18.49 1.26
CA GLY A 373 7.97 19.80 0.94
C GLY A 373 6.99 20.76 0.25
N PHE A 374 6.09 20.23 -0.55
CA PHE A 374 4.98 21.00 -1.14
C PHE A 374 3.77 21.09 -0.22
N TYR A 375 3.38 19.97 0.43
CA TYR A 375 2.21 19.93 1.30
C TYR A 375 2.33 20.85 2.51
N ALA A 376 3.51 20.93 3.11
CA ALA A 376 3.79 21.83 4.22
C ALA A 376 3.64 23.32 3.86
N ARG A 377 3.76 23.64 2.57
CA ARG A 377 3.53 24.97 2.01
C ARG A 377 2.11 25.15 1.43
N GLN A 378 1.22 24.21 1.72
CA GLN A 378 -0.16 24.18 1.23
C GLN A 378 -0.27 24.14 -0.31
N ASN A 379 0.76 23.67 -0.98
CA ASN A 379 0.78 23.47 -2.44
C ASN A 379 0.47 22.00 -2.77
N ILE A 380 -0.81 21.70 -2.95
CA ILE A 380 -1.27 20.38 -3.36
C ILE A 380 -1.27 20.24 -4.88
N LYS A 381 -1.40 21.35 -5.61
CA LYS A 381 -1.54 21.36 -7.07
C LYS A 381 -0.31 20.81 -7.79
N THR A 382 0.89 21.16 -7.35
CA THR A 382 2.13 20.74 -8.00
C THR A 382 2.36 19.22 -7.89
N PRO A 383 2.26 18.57 -6.71
CA PRO A 383 2.33 17.11 -6.62
C PRO A 383 1.27 16.38 -7.48
N VAL A 384 0.05 16.91 -7.56
CA VAL A 384 -1.02 16.34 -8.40
C VAL A 384 -0.67 16.42 -9.89
N LYS A 385 -0.19 17.56 -10.37
CA LYS A 385 0.27 17.71 -11.75
C LYS A 385 1.40 16.75 -12.10
N ILE A 386 2.37 16.59 -11.19
CA ILE A 386 3.47 15.65 -11.34
C ILE A 386 2.94 14.21 -11.39
N ALA A 387 1.98 13.85 -10.53
CA ALA A 387 1.36 12.53 -10.53
C ALA A 387 0.65 12.23 -11.85
N ILE A 388 -0.07 13.17 -12.43
CA ILE A 388 -0.73 13.02 -13.73
C ILE A 388 0.30 12.84 -14.85
N PHE A 389 1.33 13.65 -14.87
CA PHE A 389 2.43 13.52 -15.85
C PHE A 389 3.12 12.16 -15.72
N THR A 390 3.42 11.73 -14.50
CA THR A 390 4.01 10.42 -14.22
C THR A 390 3.10 9.29 -14.67
N LEU A 391 1.80 9.41 -14.46
CA LEU A 391 0.82 8.44 -14.97
C LEU A 391 0.95 8.26 -16.48
N ILE A 392 0.99 9.34 -17.22
CA ILE A 392 1.13 9.33 -18.69
C ILE A 392 2.46 8.68 -19.09
N CYS A 393 3.56 9.07 -18.46
CA CYS A 393 4.88 8.48 -18.73
C CYS A 393 4.90 6.97 -18.43
N THR A 394 4.30 6.53 -17.33
CA THR A 394 4.21 5.12 -16.96
C THR A 394 3.46 4.32 -18.01
N GLN A 395 2.33 4.84 -18.53
CA GLN A 395 1.56 4.15 -19.55
C GLN A 395 2.31 4.07 -20.90
N LEU A 396 3.05 5.10 -21.27
CA LEU A 396 3.92 5.06 -22.45
C LEU A 396 5.04 4.02 -22.29
N MET A 397 5.64 3.92 -21.11
CA MET A 397 6.64 2.89 -20.79
C MET A 397 6.02 1.48 -20.80
N ASN A 398 4.81 1.31 -20.32
CA ASN A 398 4.08 0.04 -20.40
C ASN A 398 3.93 -0.41 -21.84
N LEU A 399 3.52 0.48 -22.74
CA LEU A 399 3.42 0.18 -24.18
C LEU A 399 4.76 -0.25 -24.78
N ALA A 400 5.85 0.39 -24.38
CA ALA A 400 7.19 0.08 -24.88
C ALA A 400 7.73 -1.24 -24.29
N PHE A 401 7.48 -1.54 -23.03
CA PHE A 401 8.11 -2.64 -22.31
C PHE A 401 7.32 -3.94 -22.32
N ILE A 402 6.00 -3.89 -22.51
CA ILE A 402 5.16 -5.10 -22.43
C ILE A 402 5.54 -6.16 -23.47
N GLY A 403 5.94 -5.75 -24.68
CA GLY A 403 6.35 -6.65 -25.74
C GLY A 403 7.59 -7.47 -25.36
N PRO A 404 8.74 -6.82 -25.13
CA PRO A 404 9.99 -7.54 -24.88
C PRO A 404 10.13 -8.09 -23.45
N LEU A 405 9.56 -7.44 -22.44
CA LEU A 405 9.79 -7.77 -21.03
C LEU A 405 8.58 -8.38 -20.32
N LYS A 406 7.41 -8.38 -20.94
CA LYS A 406 6.17 -8.95 -20.36
C LYS A 406 5.84 -8.32 -18.99
N HIS A 407 5.52 -9.15 -17.96
CA HIS A 407 5.22 -8.67 -16.61
C HIS A 407 6.37 -7.91 -15.95
N VAL A 408 7.61 -8.27 -16.26
CA VAL A 408 8.81 -7.56 -15.78
C VAL A 408 8.82 -6.13 -16.30
N GLY A 409 8.41 -5.92 -17.54
CA GLY A 409 8.28 -4.60 -18.15
C GLY A 409 7.26 -3.70 -17.45
N LEU A 410 6.12 -4.26 -17.05
CA LEU A 410 5.10 -3.54 -16.29
C LEU A 410 5.62 -3.15 -14.89
N SER A 411 6.31 -4.07 -14.22
CA SER A 411 6.93 -3.82 -12.92
C SER A 411 8.01 -2.74 -13.02
N LEU A 412 8.83 -2.79 -14.07
CA LEU A 412 9.86 -1.79 -14.33
C LEU A 412 9.26 -0.41 -14.63
N ALA A 413 8.19 -0.35 -15.41
CA ALA A 413 7.51 0.90 -15.73
C ALA A 413 6.93 1.58 -14.47
N ILE A 414 6.35 0.80 -13.56
CA ILE A 414 5.87 1.31 -12.27
C ILE A 414 7.04 1.88 -11.45
N GLY A 415 8.14 1.14 -11.37
CA GLY A 415 9.34 1.57 -10.65
C GLY A 415 9.98 2.84 -11.23
N LEU A 416 10.17 2.88 -12.54
CA LEU A 416 10.71 4.05 -13.23
C LEU A 416 9.76 5.25 -13.15
N GLY A 417 8.44 5.01 -13.18
CA GLY A 417 7.44 6.05 -12.94
C GLY A 417 7.59 6.69 -11.56
N ALA A 418 7.82 5.90 -10.53
CA ALA A 418 8.11 6.42 -9.19
C ALA A 418 9.40 7.27 -9.17
N CYS A 419 10.43 6.84 -9.87
CA CYS A 419 11.67 7.61 -10.01
C CYS A 419 11.47 8.92 -10.76
N ILE A 420 10.66 8.94 -11.83
CA ILE A 420 10.29 10.16 -12.57
C ILE A 420 9.53 11.12 -11.64
N ASN A 421 8.57 10.61 -10.90
CA ASN A 421 7.81 11.42 -9.93
C ASN A 421 8.72 12.07 -8.89
N ALA A 422 9.59 11.27 -8.26
CA ALA A 422 10.57 11.78 -7.29
C ALA A 422 11.52 12.81 -7.92
N GLY A 423 12.01 12.55 -9.12
CA GLY A 423 12.89 13.45 -9.85
C GLY A 423 12.25 14.79 -10.19
N LEU A 424 10.98 14.79 -10.60
CA LEU A 424 10.23 16.02 -10.87
C LEU A 424 9.93 16.80 -9.60
N LEU A 425 9.57 16.13 -8.51
CA LEU A 425 9.42 16.77 -7.20
C LEU A 425 10.72 17.46 -6.76
N PHE A 426 11.82 16.74 -6.86
CA PHE A 426 13.15 17.27 -6.55
C PHE A 426 13.52 18.48 -7.41
N PHE A 427 13.34 18.35 -8.72
CA PHE A 427 13.67 19.42 -9.68
C PHE A 427 12.84 20.69 -9.41
N LEU A 428 11.52 20.54 -9.17
CA LEU A 428 10.66 21.70 -8.93
C LEU A 428 10.89 22.32 -7.55
N LEU A 429 11.21 21.55 -6.51
CA LEU A 429 11.62 22.08 -5.22
C LEU A 429 12.90 22.94 -5.34
N ARG A 430 13.86 22.49 -6.15
CA ARG A 430 15.06 23.26 -6.43
C ARG A 430 14.78 24.51 -7.28
N LYS A 431 14.00 24.37 -8.33
CA LYS A 431 13.66 25.47 -9.24
C LYS A 431 12.95 26.61 -8.53
N HIS A 432 12.06 26.30 -7.60
CA HIS A 432 11.33 27.30 -6.81
C HIS A 432 12.14 27.82 -5.61
N GLY A 433 13.38 27.40 -5.42
CA GLY A 433 14.23 27.85 -4.31
C GLY A 433 13.81 27.33 -2.94
N ILE A 434 12.90 26.35 -2.87
CA ILE A 434 12.39 25.75 -1.63
C ILE A 434 13.45 24.84 -1.01
N TYR A 435 14.15 24.09 -1.86
CA TYR A 435 15.22 23.19 -1.47
C TYR A 435 16.55 23.60 -2.10
N ARG A 436 17.57 23.73 -1.28
CA ARG A 436 18.95 23.95 -1.70
C ARG A 436 19.81 22.81 -1.15
N PRO A 437 20.40 21.97 -2.00
CA PRO A 437 21.24 20.87 -1.54
C PRO A 437 22.37 21.37 -0.65
N GLY A 438 22.54 20.71 0.50
CA GLY A 438 23.67 20.98 1.39
C GLY A 438 25.00 20.58 0.76
N LYS A 439 26.09 20.99 1.40
CA LYS A 439 27.45 20.64 0.95
C LYS A 439 27.73 19.15 1.17
N GLY A 440 28.62 18.60 0.34
CA GLY A 440 29.15 17.24 0.51
C GLY A 440 28.31 16.11 -0.10
N TRP A 441 27.33 16.41 -0.95
CA TRP A 441 26.54 15.39 -1.63
C TRP A 441 27.36 14.44 -2.50
N ALA A 442 28.33 14.95 -3.26
CA ALA A 442 29.19 14.11 -4.10
C ALA A 442 29.97 13.10 -3.27
N THR A 443 30.57 13.52 -2.17
CA THR A 443 31.30 12.65 -1.24
C THR A 443 30.36 11.65 -0.57
N PHE A 444 29.18 12.10 -0.13
CA PHE A 444 28.17 11.24 0.46
C PHE A 444 27.74 10.13 -0.48
N LEU A 445 27.39 10.49 -1.71
CA LEU A 445 26.97 9.53 -2.73
C LEU A 445 28.09 8.56 -3.12
N ALA A 446 29.32 9.05 -3.29
CA ALA A 446 30.48 8.21 -3.62
C ALA A 446 30.73 7.15 -2.54
N LYS A 447 30.75 7.56 -1.28
CA LYS A 447 30.93 6.65 -0.14
C LYS A 447 29.80 5.63 -0.04
N MET A 448 28.58 6.08 -0.25
CA MET A 448 27.39 5.21 -0.18
C MET A 448 27.37 4.21 -1.33
N LEU A 449 27.69 4.63 -2.56
CA LEU A 449 27.78 3.73 -3.72
C LEU A 449 28.87 2.68 -3.53
N LEU A 450 30.02 3.06 -2.95
CA LEU A 450 31.08 2.11 -2.62
C LEU A 450 30.60 1.09 -1.57
N SER A 451 29.92 1.53 -0.55
CA SER A 451 29.35 0.62 0.47
C SER A 451 28.30 -0.31 -0.10
N LEU A 452 27.46 0.17 -1.03
CA LEU A 452 26.48 -0.65 -1.75
C LEU A 452 27.17 -1.68 -2.66
N ALA A 453 28.25 -1.30 -3.33
CA ALA A 453 29.04 -2.21 -4.18
C ALA A 453 29.67 -3.32 -3.33
N VAL A 454 30.20 -3.00 -2.15
CA VAL A 454 30.76 -3.98 -1.21
C VAL A 454 29.65 -4.93 -0.70
N MET A 455 28.51 -4.39 -0.31
CA MET A 455 27.36 -5.19 0.14
C MET A 455 26.83 -6.09 -0.98
N GLY A 456 26.51 -5.53 -2.13
CA GLY A 456 25.93 -6.28 -3.26
C GLY A 456 26.90 -7.30 -3.83
N GLY A 457 28.16 -6.93 -4.02
CA GLY A 457 29.23 -7.83 -4.46
C GLY A 457 29.50 -8.95 -3.47
N GLY A 458 29.55 -8.63 -2.18
CA GLY A 458 29.73 -9.63 -1.11
C GLY A 458 28.58 -10.61 -1.02
N LEU A 459 27.33 -10.17 -1.13
CA LEU A 459 26.15 -11.03 -1.16
C LEU A 459 26.11 -11.92 -2.41
N TYR A 460 26.45 -11.37 -3.56
CA TYR A 460 26.54 -12.13 -4.80
C TYR A 460 27.64 -13.21 -4.71
N ALA A 461 28.82 -12.85 -4.23
CA ALA A 461 29.92 -13.77 -4.01
C ALA A 461 29.55 -14.87 -3.00
N ALA A 462 28.87 -14.52 -1.92
CA ALA A 462 28.42 -15.49 -0.93
C ALA A 462 27.46 -16.52 -1.51
N GLN A 463 26.58 -16.12 -2.42
CA GLN A 463 25.68 -17.04 -3.10
C GLN A 463 26.39 -17.99 -4.08
N ILE A 464 27.46 -17.54 -4.73
CA ILE A 464 28.26 -18.37 -5.66
C ILE A 464 29.17 -19.32 -4.91
N TRP A 465 29.91 -18.83 -3.92
CA TRP A 465 30.93 -19.61 -3.23
C TRP A 465 30.38 -20.52 -2.13
N LEU A 466 29.20 -20.21 -1.63
CA LEU A 466 28.49 -21.02 -0.65
C LEU A 466 27.13 -21.45 -1.21
N PRO A 467 27.10 -22.35 -2.21
CA PRO A 467 25.85 -22.74 -2.87
C PRO A 467 24.89 -23.37 -1.88
N PHE A 468 23.62 -23.16 -2.12
CA PHE A 468 22.53 -23.68 -1.29
C PHE A 468 21.38 -24.17 -2.20
N ASP A 469 20.86 -25.33 -1.87
CA ASP A 469 19.74 -25.91 -2.60
C ASP A 469 18.40 -25.32 -2.11
N TRP A 470 17.98 -24.24 -2.73
CA TRP A 470 16.73 -23.57 -2.42
C TRP A 470 15.50 -24.38 -2.81
N VAL A 471 15.62 -25.34 -3.70
CA VAL A 471 14.48 -26.12 -4.23
C VAL A 471 14.10 -27.21 -3.25
N HIS A 472 15.07 -27.98 -2.77
CA HIS A 472 14.83 -29.16 -1.95
C HIS A 472 14.97 -28.93 -0.44
N ALA A 473 15.57 -27.82 -0.02
CA ALA A 473 15.75 -27.51 1.40
C ALA A 473 14.42 -27.29 2.11
N GLY A 474 14.37 -27.66 3.38
CA GLY A 474 13.22 -27.40 4.25
C GLY A 474 13.06 -25.92 4.59
N GLY A 475 11.86 -25.53 4.98
CA GLY A 475 11.54 -24.13 5.26
C GLY A 475 12.43 -23.48 6.31
N MET A 476 12.76 -24.21 7.37
CA MET A 476 13.67 -23.73 8.42
C MET A 476 15.09 -23.52 7.91
N GLN A 477 15.59 -24.41 7.06
CA GLN A 477 16.91 -24.31 6.44
C GLN A 477 16.98 -23.11 5.50
N LYS A 478 15.94 -22.88 4.67
CA LYS A 478 15.83 -21.69 3.82
C LYS A 478 15.82 -20.41 4.67
N ALA A 479 15.00 -20.37 5.72
CA ALA A 479 14.91 -19.22 6.62
C ALA A 479 16.24 -18.92 7.31
N ALA A 480 16.93 -19.94 7.83
CA ALA A 480 18.23 -19.79 8.46
C ALA A 480 19.28 -19.26 7.45
N ARG A 481 19.31 -19.81 6.24
CA ARG A 481 20.21 -19.37 5.18
C ARG A 481 19.94 -17.93 4.75
N LEU A 482 18.68 -17.57 4.54
CA LEU A 482 18.29 -16.21 4.21
C LEU A 482 18.69 -15.22 5.32
N PHE A 483 18.45 -15.57 6.57
CA PHE A 483 18.83 -14.76 7.73
C PHE A 483 20.35 -14.50 7.75
N ILE A 484 21.16 -15.54 7.52
CA ILE A 484 22.62 -15.41 7.44
C ILE A 484 23.02 -14.44 6.32
N LEU A 485 22.43 -14.57 5.14
CA LEU A 485 22.69 -13.66 4.02
C LEU A 485 22.31 -12.22 4.33
N ILE A 486 21.17 -12.00 4.96
CA ILE A 486 20.72 -10.65 5.37
C ILE A 486 21.70 -10.06 6.40
N VAL A 487 22.14 -10.83 7.38
CA VAL A 487 23.12 -10.38 8.38
C VAL A 487 24.46 -10.06 7.72
N ILE A 488 24.93 -10.89 6.81
CA ILE A 488 26.17 -10.63 6.04
C ILE A 488 26.04 -9.31 5.27
N GLY A 489 24.93 -9.10 4.56
CA GLY A 489 24.68 -7.87 3.81
C GLY A 489 24.65 -6.63 4.70
N GLY A 490 23.95 -6.69 5.81
CA GLY A 490 23.89 -5.63 6.81
C GLY A 490 25.26 -5.30 7.41
N CYS A 491 26.02 -6.32 7.81
CA CYS A 491 27.36 -6.17 8.34
C CYS A 491 28.33 -5.54 7.30
N LEU A 492 28.30 -6.02 6.06
CA LEU A 492 29.14 -5.46 4.99
C LEU A 492 28.81 -3.99 4.73
N TYR A 493 27.54 -3.66 4.66
CA TYR A 493 27.10 -2.28 4.40
C TYR A 493 27.51 -1.33 5.52
N PHE A 494 27.13 -1.63 6.76
CA PHE A 494 27.41 -0.75 7.90
C PHE A 494 28.88 -0.71 8.27
N ALA A 495 29.62 -1.82 8.13
CA ALA A 495 31.06 -1.83 8.33
C ALA A 495 31.78 -0.97 7.28
N SER A 496 31.37 -1.04 6.01
CA SER A 496 31.91 -0.21 4.95
C SER A 496 31.63 1.27 5.18
N LEU A 497 30.41 1.63 5.59
CA LEU A 497 30.06 3.00 5.96
C LEU A 497 30.92 3.50 7.12
N ALA A 498 31.08 2.68 8.16
CA ALA A 498 31.90 3.05 9.31
C ALA A 498 33.39 3.24 8.93
N ALA A 499 33.91 2.38 8.07
CA ALA A 499 35.27 2.50 7.55
C ALA A 499 35.48 3.78 6.71
N LEU A 500 34.42 4.22 6.01
CA LEU A 500 34.42 5.46 5.22
C LEU A 500 34.13 6.72 6.04
N GLY A 501 33.99 6.59 7.34
CA GLY A 501 33.86 7.73 8.27
C GLY A 501 32.42 8.15 8.60
N PHE A 502 31.41 7.38 8.18
CA PHE A 502 30.05 7.63 8.65
C PHE A 502 29.89 7.28 10.13
N ARG A 503 29.22 8.15 10.86
CA ARG A 503 28.93 7.95 12.28
C ARG A 503 27.44 8.23 12.54
N PRO A 504 26.77 7.48 13.44
CA PRO A 504 25.35 7.69 13.77
C PRO A 504 25.05 9.12 14.23
N ARG A 505 26.02 9.77 14.89
CA ARG A 505 25.91 11.16 15.35
C ARG A 505 25.68 12.17 14.21
N HIS A 506 26.13 11.87 13.00
CA HIS A 506 25.97 12.75 11.83
C HIS A 506 24.51 12.86 11.38
N PHE A 507 23.68 11.89 11.76
CA PHE A 507 22.25 11.82 11.42
C PHE A 507 21.33 12.19 12.59
N LYS A 508 21.92 12.43 13.78
CA LYS A 508 21.15 12.98 14.90
C LYS A 508 20.87 14.45 14.64
N ARG A 509 19.59 14.78 14.53
CA ARG A 509 19.14 16.17 14.50
C ARG A 509 18.58 16.52 15.87
N VAL A 510 19.19 17.47 16.53
CA VAL A 510 18.66 18.07 17.76
C VAL A 510 17.74 19.20 17.30
N GLU A 511 16.46 19.16 17.66
CA GLU A 511 15.58 20.32 17.50
C GLU A 511 16.08 21.41 18.41
N SER A 512 16.58 22.50 17.83
CA SER A 512 16.88 23.72 18.53
C SER A 512 15.62 24.57 18.70
#